data_9050dadef9a4f9c4add1c77ca016e7a2
#
_entry.id   9050dadef9a4f9c4add1c77ca016e7a2
#
_cell.length_a   1.000
_cell.length_b   1.000
_cell.length_c   1.000
_cell.angle_alpha   90.00
_cell.angle_beta   90.00
_cell.angle_gamma   90.00
#
_symmetry.space_group_name_H-M   'P 1'
#
loop_
_entity.id
_entity.type
_entity.pdbx_description
1 polymer ?
#
loop_
_entity_poly.entity_id
_entity_poly.type
_entity_poly.pdbx_seq_one_letter_code
_entity_poly.pdbx_strand_id
1 'polypeptide(L)'
;MVVIMTDLMVKAKDALRNKEWENAKNLFNEIISNDKRNAEAYLGLYMASDRIQASSYEILKDRIVHRKLPEDYNYDYALEYAEGGLKEMLNSWKEEKIAYQKQKEEDKQSRLIKLREKREELREQIAELETDMLMLEKNEQINAVNREIDYLYKSLIFIPEIHEEAQWEYKILSNEGMIKLLHFWQKKEKEKYLEQNKVYQVELDRVKEKIRATEKDINLRLDEAQRQLEQLKIEQAEIIANQRAMSEEEKYKAEKLLPSLREEFRKVKSDINFINYDIVEFGSYIQKANSTEKEPIEWLVLDEMGDKKLLISRYCLDCHQFNPKHTEITWETSEVRKWLNEIFINNAFTAEEQKRICETKLHTPKNEEYNTQGGNDTVDKVFFLSLDEAQRYFYVNNERACDSTPYAKQQGAYVYAGASWWWLRSPGANKKFAADVHISGAVFPLGDFGISFLHGIRPAIWVTTK
;
A
#
# COMPACT_ATOMS: atom_id res chain seq x y z
N MET A 1 43.28 12.99 -24.76
CA MET A 1 42.19 12.90 -23.78
C MET A 1 41.07 13.92 -24.11
N VAL A 2 41.31 15.20 -24.21
CA VAL A 2 40.27 16.23 -24.50
C VAL A 2 39.48 15.95 -25.79
N VAL A 3 40.14 15.58 -26.91
CA VAL A 3 39.47 15.27 -28.19
C VAL A 3 38.54 14.04 -28.10
N ILE A 4 38.94 13.02 -27.34
CA ILE A 4 38.12 11.79 -27.13
C ILE A 4 36.88 12.12 -26.29
N MET A 5 37.03 12.95 -25.25
CA MET A 5 35.90 13.39 -24.38
C MET A 5 34.88 14.22 -25.15
N THR A 6 35.34 15.10 -26.06
CA THR A 6 34.48 15.90 -26.93
C THR A 6 33.67 15.00 -27.89
N ASP A 7 34.32 14.00 -28.47
CA ASP A 7 33.66 13.03 -29.37
C ASP A 7 32.60 12.16 -28.61
N LEU A 8 32.93 11.72 -27.41
CA LEU A 8 31.98 10.98 -26.56
C LEU A 8 30.76 11.83 -26.17
N MET A 9 30.97 13.10 -25.82
CA MET A 9 29.86 14.02 -25.48
C MET A 9 28.94 14.26 -26.69
N VAL A 10 29.51 14.39 -27.90
CA VAL A 10 28.71 14.55 -29.13
C VAL A 10 27.86 13.27 -29.34
N LYS A 11 28.49 12.11 -29.28
CA LYS A 11 27.77 10.81 -29.42
C LYS A 11 26.66 10.62 -28.38
N ALA A 12 26.93 11.00 -27.13
CA ALA A 12 25.94 10.90 -26.05
C ALA A 12 24.73 11.84 -26.28
N LYS A 13 25.01 13.09 -26.74
CA LYS A 13 23.94 14.03 -27.12
C LYS A 13 23.14 13.58 -28.35
N ASP A 14 23.79 12.95 -29.31
CA ASP A 14 23.13 12.40 -30.50
C ASP A 14 22.24 11.18 -30.11
N ALA A 15 22.71 10.32 -29.23
CA ALA A 15 21.91 9.21 -28.69
C ALA A 15 20.65 9.74 -27.96
N LEU A 16 20.75 10.84 -27.19
CA LEU A 16 19.57 11.52 -26.60
C LEU A 16 18.60 12.03 -27.67
N ARG A 17 19.11 12.68 -28.73
CA ARG A 17 18.27 13.16 -29.84
C ARG A 17 17.54 12.04 -30.55
N ASN A 18 18.21 10.89 -30.70
CA ASN A 18 17.67 9.70 -31.35
C ASN A 18 16.79 8.82 -30.44
N LYS A 19 16.59 9.24 -29.17
CA LYS A 19 15.84 8.49 -28.13
C LYS A 19 16.45 7.12 -27.78
N GLU A 20 17.74 6.98 -27.96
CA GLU A 20 18.54 5.79 -27.62
C GLU A 20 18.96 5.85 -26.15
N TRP A 21 17.95 5.77 -25.22
CA TRP A 21 18.13 6.12 -23.80
C TRP A 21 19.22 5.32 -23.09
N GLU A 22 19.27 4.00 -23.29
CA GLU A 22 20.28 3.16 -22.65
C GLU A 22 21.69 3.41 -23.23
N ASN A 23 21.80 3.65 -24.54
CA ASN A 23 23.05 4.01 -25.19
C ASN A 23 23.54 5.39 -24.65
N ALA A 24 22.64 6.36 -24.53
CA ALA A 24 22.94 7.66 -23.94
C ALA A 24 23.44 7.55 -22.50
N LYS A 25 22.77 6.76 -21.65
CA LYS A 25 23.21 6.50 -20.27
C LYS A 25 24.61 5.92 -20.20
N ASN A 26 24.90 4.91 -21.02
CA ASN A 26 26.22 4.28 -21.05
C ASN A 26 27.31 5.27 -21.43
N LEU A 27 27.08 6.09 -22.46
CA LEU A 27 28.03 7.11 -22.91
C LEU A 27 28.26 8.22 -21.86
N PHE A 28 27.19 8.70 -21.20
CA PHE A 28 27.35 9.68 -20.11
C PHE A 28 28.08 9.10 -18.89
N ASN A 29 27.81 7.84 -18.52
CA ASN A 29 28.55 7.15 -17.47
C ASN A 29 30.03 6.98 -17.81
N GLU A 30 30.37 6.70 -19.07
CA GLU A 30 31.75 6.64 -19.54
C GLU A 30 32.45 8.00 -19.40
N ILE A 31 31.77 9.09 -19.77
CA ILE A 31 32.30 10.47 -19.61
C ILE A 31 32.52 10.72 -18.10
N ILE A 32 31.56 10.46 -17.23
CA ILE A 32 31.67 10.66 -15.78
C ILE A 32 32.80 9.82 -15.17
N SER A 33 33.01 8.61 -15.68
CA SER A 33 34.10 7.74 -15.23
C SER A 33 35.48 8.34 -15.54
N ASN A 34 35.61 9.07 -16.65
CA ASN A 34 36.85 9.75 -17.08
C ASN A 34 36.98 11.14 -16.46
N ASP A 35 35.89 11.86 -16.22
CA ASP A 35 35.82 13.19 -15.62
C ASP A 35 34.65 13.28 -14.65
N LYS A 36 34.90 13.03 -13.38
CA LYS A 36 33.91 13.06 -12.30
C LYS A 36 33.30 14.43 -12.01
N ARG A 37 33.83 15.50 -12.60
CA ARG A 37 33.34 16.87 -12.43
C ARG A 37 32.63 17.41 -13.67
N ASN A 38 32.25 16.54 -14.58
CA ASN A 38 31.60 16.94 -15.82
C ASN A 38 30.10 17.19 -15.59
N ALA A 39 29.73 18.43 -15.28
CA ALA A 39 28.36 18.86 -15.01
C ALA A 39 27.38 18.54 -16.16
N GLU A 40 27.83 18.74 -17.44
CA GLU A 40 26.98 18.41 -18.58
C GLU A 40 26.70 16.94 -18.73
N ALA A 41 27.65 16.06 -18.34
CA ALA A 41 27.45 14.62 -18.39
C ALA A 41 26.45 14.16 -17.33
N TYR A 42 26.48 14.68 -16.12
CA TYR A 42 25.45 14.41 -15.11
C TYR A 42 24.06 14.88 -15.55
N LEU A 43 23.98 16.09 -16.14
CA LEU A 43 22.72 16.59 -16.67
C LEU A 43 22.20 15.74 -17.83
N GLY A 44 23.09 15.27 -18.70
CA GLY A 44 22.76 14.35 -19.79
C GLY A 44 22.31 12.99 -19.27
N LEU A 45 22.94 12.45 -18.22
CA LEU A 45 22.54 11.21 -17.57
C LEU A 45 21.14 11.34 -16.95
N TYR A 46 20.85 12.47 -16.31
CA TYR A 46 19.50 12.78 -15.83
C TYR A 46 18.49 12.75 -16.98
N MET A 47 18.79 13.46 -18.09
CA MET A 47 17.91 13.52 -19.27
C MET A 47 17.67 12.13 -19.86
N ALA A 48 18.71 11.29 -19.97
CA ALA A 48 18.59 9.93 -20.47
C ALA A 48 17.73 9.04 -19.54
N SER A 49 17.88 9.20 -18.22
CA SER A 49 17.12 8.45 -17.22
C SER A 49 15.65 8.82 -17.24
N ASP A 50 15.33 10.09 -17.43
CA ASP A 50 13.97 10.62 -17.50
C ASP A 50 13.38 10.66 -18.93
N ARG A 51 14.11 10.13 -19.92
CA ARG A 51 13.73 10.07 -21.34
C ARG A 51 13.43 11.44 -21.96
N ILE A 52 14.24 12.44 -21.63
CA ILE A 52 14.15 13.81 -22.15
C ILE A 52 15.11 13.96 -23.34
N GLN A 53 14.61 14.45 -24.48
CA GLN A 53 15.47 14.70 -25.66
C GLN A 53 16.42 15.90 -25.44
N ALA A 54 17.62 15.83 -25.99
CA ALA A 54 18.70 16.82 -25.83
C ALA A 54 18.36 18.28 -26.22
N SER A 55 17.33 18.48 -27.04
CA SER A 55 16.88 19.82 -27.48
C SER A 55 15.84 20.47 -26.55
N SER A 56 15.45 19.81 -25.47
CA SER A 56 14.26 20.17 -24.64
C SER A 56 14.66 20.67 -23.26
N TYR A 57 15.49 21.73 -23.19
CA TYR A 57 15.84 22.36 -21.91
C TYR A 57 14.61 22.89 -21.15
N GLU A 58 13.56 23.33 -21.84
CA GLU A 58 12.31 23.73 -21.20
C GLU A 58 11.60 22.55 -20.53
N ILE A 59 11.55 21.39 -21.21
CA ILE A 59 11.00 20.16 -20.62
C ILE A 59 11.85 19.71 -19.44
N LEU A 60 13.19 19.82 -19.55
CA LEU A 60 14.10 19.51 -18.47
C LEU A 60 13.85 20.42 -17.26
N LYS A 61 13.74 21.73 -17.48
CA LYS A 61 13.42 22.71 -16.45
C LYS A 61 12.10 22.39 -15.76
N ASP A 62 11.04 22.13 -16.55
CA ASP A 62 9.72 21.78 -16.04
C ASP A 62 9.79 20.54 -15.13
N ARG A 63 10.52 19.52 -15.57
CA ARG A 63 10.72 18.30 -14.76
C ARG A 63 11.46 18.57 -13.46
N ILE A 64 12.54 19.37 -13.49
CA ILE A 64 13.34 19.70 -12.30
C ILE A 64 12.54 20.55 -11.31
N VAL A 65 11.80 21.55 -11.82
CA VAL A 65 11.07 22.51 -10.98
C VAL A 65 9.80 21.91 -10.38
N HIS A 66 9.02 21.19 -11.17
CA HIS A 66 7.66 20.80 -10.80
C HIS A 66 7.52 19.36 -10.31
N ARG A 67 8.53 18.51 -10.53
CA ARG A 67 8.46 17.11 -10.13
C ARG A 67 8.86 16.92 -8.67
N LYS A 68 8.11 16.05 -7.95
CA LYS A 68 8.51 15.51 -6.66
C LYS A 68 9.51 14.38 -6.91
N LEU A 69 10.80 14.69 -6.96
CA LEU A 69 11.84 13.67 -7.12
C LEU A 69 12.25 13.10 -5.76
N PRO A 70 12.45 11.78 -5.64
CA PRO A 70 13.44 11.27 -4.71
C PRO A 70 14.78 11.89 -5.09
N GLU A 71 15.66 12.11 -4.11
CA GLU A 71 17.00 12.71 -4.26
C GLU A 71 17.62 12.35 -5.62
N ASP A 72 17.65 13.33 -6.55
CA ASP A 72 18.28 13.11 -7.85
C ASP A 72 19.73 13.57 -7.80
N TYR A 73 20.58 12.66 -7.36
CA TYR A 73 22.01 12.88 -7.25
C TYR A 73 22.63 13.40 -8.56
N ASN A 74 22.09 13.06 -9.73
CA ASN A 74 22.64 13.53 -11.01
C ASN A 74 22.42 15.03 -11.20
N TYR A 75 21.25 15.56 -10.80
CA TYR A 75 21.02 17.00 -10.84
C TYR A 75 21.88 17.74 -9.81
N ASP A 76 22.00 17.19 -8.61
CA ASP A 76 22.81 17.78 -7.55
C ASP A 76 24.30 17.83 -7.94
N TYR A 77 24.84 16.76 -8.53
CA TYR A 77 26.20 16.76 -9.08
C TYR A 77 26.36 17.71 -10.26
N ALA A 78 25.36 17.78 -11.16
CA ALA A 78 25.41 18.78 -12.25
C ALA A 78 25.48 20.21 -11.71
N LEU A 79 24.70 20.52 -10.67
CA LEU A 79 24.70 21.83 -10.03
C LEU A 79 26.01 22.11 -9.27
N GLU A 80 26.55 21.09 -8.57
CA GLU A 80 27.81 21.20 -7.82
C GLU A 80 28.99 21.55 -8.75
N TYR A 81 29.09 20.84 -9.88
CA TYR A 81 30.24 20.96 -10.81
C TYR A 81 30.04 21.96 -11.95
N ALA A 82 28.84 22.53 -12.08
CA ALA A 82 28.59 23.54 -13.11
C ALA A 82 29.39 24.81 -12.89
N GLU A 83 29.81 25.43 -13.99
CA GLU A 83 30.51 26.72 -14.01
C GLU A 83 29.84 27.70 -15.00
N GLY A 84 30.13 29.00 -14.87
CA GLY A 84 29.65 30.06 -15.79
C GLY A 84 28.12 30.04 -15.95
N GLY A 85 27.67 30.27 -17.19
CA GLY A 85 26.24 30.37 -17.52
C GLY A 85 25.42 29.12 -17.19
N LEU A 86 26.02 27.92 -17.22
CA LEU A 86 25.32 26.67 -16.81
C LEU A 86 24.98 26.71 -15.32
N LYS A 87 25.92 27.18 -14.49
CA LYS A 87 25.70 27.32 -13.05
C LYS A 87 24.60 28.31 -12.71
N GLU A 88 24.61 29.47 -13.39
CA GLU A 88 23.57 30.49 -13.22
C GLU A 88 22.19 29.94 -13.59
N MET A 89 22.10 29.23 -14.72
CA MET A 89 20.86 28.59 -15.16
C MET A 89 20.35 27.55 -14.14
N LEU A 90 21.19 26.62 -13.69
CA LEU A 90 20.80 25.60 -12.75
C LEU A 90 20.43 26.17 -11.37
N ASN A 91 21.14 27.23 -10.91
CA ASN A 91 20.75 27.92 -9.68
C ASN A 91 19.38 28.60 -9.80
N SER A 92 19.09 29.26 -10.93
CA SER A 92 17.76 29.83 -11.18
C SER A 92 16.65 28.77 -11.11
N TRP A 93 16.88 27.60 -11.69
CA TRP A 93 15.91 26.47 -11.59
C TRP A 93 15.75 25.96 -10.17
N LYS A 94 16.83 25.92 -9.39
CA LYS A 94 16.78 25.55 -7.96
C LYS A 94 15.94 26.53 -7.15
N GLU A 95 16.13 27.83 -7.36
CA GLU A 95 15.35 28.88 -6.70
C GLU A 95 13.87 28.79 -7.08
N GLU A 96 13.56 28.58 -8.35
CA GLU A 96 12.20 28.40 -8.85
C GLU A 96 11.56 27.14 -8.27
N LYS A 97 12.31 26.03 -8.15
CA LYS A 97 11.85 24.80 -7.48
C LYS A 97 11.51 25.05 -6.02
N ILE A 98 12.36 25.76 -5.29
CA ILE A 98 12.11 26.10 -3.88
C ILE A 98 10.84 26.96 -3.75
N ALA A 99 10.69 27.97 -4.60
CA ALA A 99 9.53 28.85 -4.62
C ALA A 99 8.25 28.06 -4.95
N TYR A 100 8.30 27.18 -5.96
CA TYR A 100 7.17 26.31 -6.33
C TYR A 100 6.78 25.36 -5.20
N GLN A 101 7.76 24.71 -4.55
CA GLN A 101 7.50 23.82 -3.43
C GLN A 101 6.88 24.55 -2.25
N LYS A 102 7.36 25.75 -1.94
CA LYS A 102 6.80 26.61 -0.90
C LYS A 102 5.35 26.97 -1.21
N GLN A 103 5.08 27.43 -2.44
CA GLN A 103 3.71 27.77 -2.87
C GLN A 103 2.78 26.55 -2.80
N LYS A 104 3.25 25.39 -3.29
CA LYS A 104 2.48 24.14 -3.23
C LYS A 104 2.15 23.74 -1.79
N GLU A 105 3.08 23.93 -0.84
CA GLU A 105 2.82 23.64 0.58
C GLU A 105 1.85 24.65 1.20
N GLU A 106 1.95 25.95 0.87
CA GLU A 106 1.01 26.98 1.31
C GLU A 106 -0.42 26.70 0.78
N ASP A 107 -0.55 26.35 -0.51
CA ASP A 107 -1.83 25.98 -1.13
C ASP A 107 -2.43 24.73 -0.48
N LYS A 108 -1.60 23.73 -0.20
CA LYS A 108 -2.00 22.53 0.52
C LYS A 108 -2.50 22.82 1.93
N GLN A 109 -1.78 23.65 2.69
CA GLN A 109 -2.20 24.05 4.03
C GLN A 109 -3.53 24.82 4.00
N SER A 110 -3.69 25.75 3.06
CA SER A 110 -4.94 26.47 2.84
C SER A 110 -6.11 25.52 2.52
N ARG A 111 -5.87 24.54 1.62
CA ARG A 111 -6.87 23.51 1.30
C ARG A 111 -7.20 22.63 2.51
N LEU A 112 -6.20 22.25 3.29
CA LEU A 112 -6.40 21.44 4.49
C LEU A 112 -7.27 22.14 5.54
N ILE A 113 -7.05 23.45 5.76
CA ILE A 113 -7.86 24.26 6.66
C ILE A 113 -9.33 24.24 6.19
N LYS A 114 -9.59 24.55 4.92
CA LYS A 114 -10.95 24.54 4.34
C LYS A 114 -11.65 23.18 4.46
N LEU A 115 -10.91 22.09 4.24
CA LEU A 115 -11.45 20.74 4.37
C LEU A 115 -11.78 20.41 5.84
N ARG A 116 -10.97 20.86 6.79
CA ARG A 116 -11.25 20.68 8.23
C ARG A 116 -12.48 21.47 8.66
N GLU A 117 -12.59 22.72 8.24
CA GLU A 117 -13.76 23.55 8.49
C GLU A 117 -15.02 22.90 7.91
N LYS A 118 -14.98 22.45 6.67
CA LYS A 118 -16.11 21.75 6.02
C LYS A 118 -16.46 20.45 6.72
N ARG A 119 -15.48 19.70 7.20
CA ARG A 119 -15.71 18.47 7.98
C ARG A 119 -16.48 18.76 9.28
N GLU A 120 -16.09 19.80 10.00
CA GLU A 120 -16.80 20.17 11.24
C GLU A 120 -18.23 20.69 10.96
N GLU A 121 -18.41 21.51 9.92
CA GLU A 121 -19.75 21.94 9.47
C GLU A 121 -20.66 20.75 9.16
N LEU A 122 -20.17 19.77 8.38
CA LEU A 122 -20.93 18.55 8.06
C LEU A 122 -21.20 17.70 9.29
N ARG A 123 -20.25 17.65 10.23
CA ARG A 123 -20.41 16.96 11.51
C ARG A 123 -21.55 17.57 12.34
N GLU A 124 -21.60 18.89 12.41
CA GLU A 124 -22.68 19.62 13.10
C GLU A 124 -24.03 19.38 12.41
N GLN A 125 -24.10 19.47 11.08
CA GLN A 125 -25.34 19.21 10.33
C GLN A 125 -25.85 17.76 10.51
N ILE A 126 -24.94 16.79 10.49
CA ILE A 126 -25.27 15.39 10.76
C ILE A 126 -25.77 15.24 12.20
N ALA A 127 -25.12 15.91 13.15
CA ALA A 127 -25.48 15.84 14.56
C ALA A 127 -26.86 16.47 14.89
N GLU A 128 -27.24 17.51 14.16
CA GLU A 128 -28.57 18.11 14.28
C GLU A 128 -29.69 17.16 13.80
N LEU A 129 -29.38 16.34 12.78
CA LEU A 129 -30.31 15.39 12.20
C LEU A 129 -30.27 14.01 12.87
N GLU A 130 -29.13 13.59 13.30
CA GLU A 130 -28.95 12.44 14.19
C GLU A 130 -29.04 12.99 15.61
N THR A 131 -30.10 12.75 16.32
CA THR A 131 -30.27 13.17 17.72
C THR A 131 -29.20 12.59 18.66
N ASP A 132 -28.05 12.10 18.11
CA ASP A 132 -27.00 11.48 18.89
C ASP A 132 -25.58 11.57 18.31
N MET A 133 -24.93 12.71 18.47
CA MET A 133 -23.47 12.81 18.36
C MET A 133 -22.78 11.87 19.35
N LEU A 134 -23.31 11.73 20.55
CA LEU A 134 -22.83 10.78 21.56
C LEU A 134 -22.92 9.33 21.09
N MET A 135 -23.95 8.96 20.32
CA MET A 135 -24.07 7.63 19.71
C MET A 135 -23.02 7.38 18.64
N LEU A 136 -22.71 8.37 17.80
CA LEU A 136 -21.64 8.26 16.81
C LEU A 136 -20.27 8.07 17.47
N GLU A 137 -19.96 8.87 18.48
CA GLU A 137 -18.72 8.75 19.26
C GLU A 137 -18.63 7.40 19.98
N LYS A 138 -19.72 6.93 20.58
CA LYS A 138 -19.75 5.63 21.24
C LYS A 138 -19.62 4.50 20.24
N ASN A 139 -20.28 4.57 19.08
CA ASN A 139 -20.08 3.61 17.99
C ASN A 139 -18.63 3.57 17.51
N GLU A 140 -17.97 4.71 17.35
CA GLU A 140 -16.54 4.75 16.98
C GLU A 140 -15.65 4.13 18.05
N GLN A 141 -15.92 4.36 19.33
CA GLN A 141 -15.20 3.76 20.46
C GLN A 141 -15.41 2.25 20.52
N ILE A 142 -16.66 1.78 20.47
CA ILE A 142 -17.03 0.36 20.41
C ILE A 142 -16.32 -0.31 19.24
N ASN A 143 -16.33 0.37 18.14
CA ASN A 143 -15.72 -0.07 16.93
C ASN A 143 -14.18 -0.18 17.04
N ALA A 144 -13.50 0.73 17.70
CA ALA A 144 -12.08 0.64 17.95
C ALA A 144 -11.72 -0.56 18.84
N VAL A 145 -12.50 -0.78 19.90
CA VAL A 145 -12.28 -1.92 20.81
C VAL A 145 -12.53 -3.26 20.12
N ASN A 146 -13.58 -3.36 19.28
CA ASN A 146 -13.81 -4.58 18.51
C ASN A 146 -12.63 -4.91 17.57
N ARG A 147 -12.01 -3.88 16.96
CA ARG A 147 -10.79 -4.08 16.15
C ARG A 147 -9.63 -4.64 16.96
N GLU A 148 -9.45 -4.14 18.17
CA GLU A 148 -8.40 -4.66 19.05
C GLU A 148 -8.68 -6.10 19.46
N ILE A 149 -9.93 -6.43 19.76
CA ILE A 149 -10.36 -7.80 20.07
C ILE A 149 -10.08 -8.75 18.89
N ASP A 150 -10.47 -8.34 17.67
CA ASP A 150 -10.22 -9.14 16.45
C ASP A 150 -8.72 -9.34 16.20
N TYR A 151 -7.93 -8.28 16.40
CA TYR A 151 -6.47 -8.36 16.29
C TYR A 151 -5.88 -9.32 17.34
N LEU A 152 -6.34 -9.26 18.58
CA LEU A 152 -5.85 -10.11 19.66
C LEU A 152 -6.22 -11.58 19.43
N TYR A 153 -7.46 -11.89 18.95
CA TYR A 153 -7.83 -13.24 18.56
C TYR A 153 -6.96 -13.78 17.42
N LYS A 154 -6.67 -12.97 16.41
CA LYS A 154 -5.76 -13.37 15.33
C LYS A 154 -4.34 -13.62 15.86
N SER A 155 -3.87 -12.79 16.77
CA SER A 155 -2.55 -12.95 17.39
C SER A 155 -2.43 -14.24 18.21
N LEU A 156 -3.52 -14.69 18.86
CA LEU A 156 -3.55 -16.00 19.55
C LEU A 156 -3.43 -17.18 18.59
N ILE A 157 -4.02 -17.07 17.39
CA ILE A 157 -3.96 -18.14 16.38
C ILE A 157 -2.55 -18.24 15.76
N PHE A 158 -1.80 -17.14 15.74
CA PHE A 158 -0.54 -17.02 15.00
C PHE A 158 0.60 -16.48 15.87
N ILE A 159 0.89 -17.17 16.95
CA ILE A 159 2.12 -16.91 17.72
C ILE A 159 3.30 -17.43 16.89
N PRO A 160 4.26 -16.57 16.48
CA PRO A 160 5.37 -16.97 15.60
C PRO A 160 6.19 -18.14 16.13
N GLU A 161 6.34 -18.23 17.46
CA GLU A 161 7.07 -19.28 18.16
C GLU A 161 6.46 -20.66 17.99
N ILE A 162 5.19 -20.81 17.61
CA ILE A 162 4.54 -22.11 17.33
C ILE A 162 5.25 -22.80 16.14
N HIS A 163 5.67 -22.05 15.15
CA HIS A 163 6.44 -22.61 14.04
C HIS A 163 7.83 -23.09 14.48
N GLU A 164 8.48 -22.30 15.33
CA GLU A 164 9.77 -22.68 15.93
C GLU A 164 9.64 -23.92 16.81
N GLU A 165 8.57 -24.03 17.62
CA GLU A 165 8.25 -25.22 18.40
C GLU A 165 8.17 -26.46 17.51
N ALA A 166 7.40 -26.42 16.43
CA ALA A 166 7.26 -27.52 15.50
C ALA A 166 8.58 -27.94 14.85
N GLN A 167 9.49 -26.99 14.59
CA GLN A 167 10.82 -27.30 14.06
C GLN A 167 11.69 -28.07 15.08
N TRP A 168 11.66 -27.68 16.35
CA TRP A 168 12.40 -28.38 17.39
C TRP A 168 11.82 -29.77 17.67
N GLU A 169 10.51 -29.91 17.71
CA GLU A 169 9.85 -31.22 17.84
C GLU A 169 10.23 -32.16 16.68
N TYR A 170 10.23 -31.64 15.44
CA TYR A 170 10.66 -32.42 14.28
C TYR A 170 12.12 -32.88 14.39
N LYS A 171 13.03 -32.03 14.85
CA LYS A 171 14.45 -32.40 15.03
C LYS A 171 14.60 -33.52 16.06
N ILE A 172 13.87 -33.45 17.17
CA ILE A 172 13.89 -34.47 18.23
C ILE A 172 13.36 -35.80 17.67
N LEU A 173 12.19 -35.79 17.01
CA LEU A 173 11.59 -36.97 16.41
C LEU A 173 12.48 -37.60 15.33
N SER A 174 13.14 -36.78 14.52
CA SER A 174 14.08 -37.25 13.51
C SER A 174 15.27 -37.99 14.16
N ASN A 175 15.85 -37.41 15.21
CA ASN A 175 16.93 -38.05 15.93
C ASN A 175 16.48 -39.34 16.65
N GLU A 176 15.28 -39.39 17.21
CA GLU A 176 14.70 -40.59 17.80
C GLU A 176 14.53 -41.71 16.75
N GLY A 177 14.10 -41.36 15.54
CA GLY A 177 14.03 -42.25 14.41
C GLY A 177 15.41 -42.83 14.07
N MET A 178 16.44 -41.98 14.02
CA MET A 178 17.82 -42.42 13.79
C MET A 178 18.33 -43.33 14.92
N ILE A 179 18.06 -42.99 16.17
CA ILE A 179 18.44 -43.82 17.34
C ILE A 179 17.84 -45.23 17.25
N LYS A 180 16.60 -45.36 16.76
CA LYS A 180 15.94 -46.67 16.58
C LYS A 180 16.55 -47.51 15.44
N LEU A 181 17.08 -46.85 14.41
CA LEU A 181 17.71 -47.50 13.25
C LEU A 181 19.16 -47.94 13.52
N LEU A 182 19.84 -47.34 14.51
CA LEU A 182 21.22 -47.66 14.83
C LEU A 182 21.31 -49.02 15.59
N HIS A 183 22.24 -49.88 15.14
CA HIS A 183 22.55 -51.13 15.79
C HIS A 183 23.21 -50.94 17.14
N PHE A 184 23.12 -51.95 18.02
CA PHE A 184 23.63 -51.85 19.40
C PHE A 184 25.15 -51.62 19.50
N TRP A 185 25.94 -52.01 18.48
CA TRP A 185 27.39 -51.77 18.41
C TRP A 185 27.76 -50.34 17.97
N GLN A 186 26.81 -49.54 17.46
CA GLN A 186 27.03 -48.15 17.10
C GLN A 186 26.77 -47.21 18.29
N LYS A 187 27.26 -47.58 19.44
CA LYS A 187 27.00 -46.91 20.72
C LYS A 187 27.38 -45.43 20.72
N LYS A 188 28.54 -45.09 20.15
CA LYS A 188 29.03 -43.70 20.09
C LYS A 188 28.12 -42.79 19.26
N GLU A 189 27.62 -43.25 18.15
CA GLU A 189 26.69 -42.48 17.29
C GLU A 189 25.32 -42.33 17.98
N LYS A 190 24.87 -43.35 18.65
CA LYS A 190 23.64 -43.30 19.44
C LYS A 190 23.75 -42.30 20.59
N GLU A 191 24.85 -42.27 21.30
CA GLU A 191 25.14 -41.29 22.38
C GLU A 191 25.16 -39.85 21.83
N LYS A 192 25.71 -39.62 20.62
CA LYS A 192 25.71 -38.32 19.96
C LYS A 192 24.29 -37.79 19.71
N TYR A 193 23.37 -38.62 19.15
CA TYR A 193 21.98 -38.21 18.93
C TYR A 193 21.21 -37.98 20.24
N LEU A 194 21.50 -38.78 21.26
CA LEU A 194 20.93 -38.59 22.60
C LEU A 194 21.36 -37.25 23.21
N GLU A 195 22.63 -36.87 23.06
CA GLU A 195 23.13 -35.60 23.55
C GLU A 195 22.58 -34.41 22.79
N GLN A 196 22.44 -34.54 21.46
CA GLN A 196 21.77 -33.53 20.64
C GLN A 196 20.32 -33.34 21.04
N ASN A 197 19.59 -34.42 21.34
CA ASN A 197 18.20 -34.32 21.79
C ASN A 197 18.06 -33.60 23.13
N LYS A 198 19.05 -33.72 24.05
CA LYS A 198 19.01 -32.92 25.28
C LYS A 198 19.10 -31.43 24.99
N VAL A 199 19.97 -31.01 24.05
CA VAL A 199 20.09 -29.63 23.66
C VAL A 199 18.80 -29.14 22.99
N TYR A 200 18.25 -29.94 22.07
CA TYR A 200 17.00 -29.58 21.38
C TYR A 200 15.81 -29.50 22.35
N GLN A 201 15.78 -30.36 23.38
CA GLN A 201 14.73 -30.31 24.42
C GLN A 201 14.81 -29.01 25.24
N VAL A 202 16.02 -28.52 25.57
CA VAL A 202 16.19 -27.24 26.28
C VAL A 202 15.67 -26.07 25.44
N GLU A 203 15.98 -26.05 24.15
CA GLU A 203 15.46 -25.02 23.25
C GLU A 203 13.95 -25.13 23.05
N LEU A 204 13.42 -26.34 22.91
CA LEU A 204 11.96 -26.58 22.84
C LEU A 204 11.24 -26.07 24.09
N ASP A 205 11.78 -26.36 25.28
CA ASP A 205 11.18 -25.92 26.54
C ASP A 205 11.21 -24.39 26.66
N ARG A 206 12.30 -23.75 26.19
CA ARG A 206 12.42 -22.29 26.13
C ARG A 206 11.41 -21.65 25.18
N VAL A 207 11.18 -22.26 24.02
CA VAL A 207 10.18 -21.79 23.06
C VAL A 207 8.78 -21.96 23.63
N LYS A 208 8.49 -23.10 24.26
CA LYS A 208 7.21 -23.35 24.96
C LYS A 208 6.93 -22.33 26.07
N GLU A 209 7.93 -21.92 26.81
CA GLU A 209 7.77 -20.85 27.82
C GLU A 209 7.45 -19.50 27.17
N LYS A 210 8.11 -19.15 26.07
CA LYS A 210 7.79 -17.92 25.34
C LYS A 210 6.34 -17.93 24.82
N ILE A 211 5.91 -19.03 24.21
CA ILE A 211 4.51 -19.19 23.73
C ILE A 211 3.53 -18.94 24.87
N ARG A 212 3.73 -19.60 26.01
CA ARG A 212 2.86 -19.43 27.20
C ARG A 212 2.85 -17.99 27.73
N ALA A 213 4.00 -17.32 27.72
CA ALA A 213 4.08 -15.92 28.15
C ALA A 213 3.33 -15.00 27.18
N THR A 214 3.49 -15.19 25.87
CA THR A 214 2.79 -14.45 24.83
C THR A 214 1.28 -14.69 24.88
N GLU A 215 0.83 -15.95 25.00
CA GLU A 215 -0.58 -16.30 25.17
C GLU A 215 -1.19 -15.64 26.41
N LYS A 216 -0.47 -15.64 27.52
CA LYS A 216 -0.93 -15.01 28.76
C LYS A 216 -1.09 -13.49 28.61
N ASP A 217 -0.14 -12.83 27.96
CA ASP A 217 -0.21 -11.39 27.70
C ASP A 217 -1.40 -11.04 26.79
N ILE A 218 -1.55 -11.78 25.69
CA ILE A 218 -2.65 -11.57 24.75
C ILE A 218 -4.01 -11.81 25.45
N ASN A 219 -4.15 -12.86 26.24
CA ASN A 219 -5.39 -13.14 26.97
C ASN A 219 -5.71 -12.06 28.00
N LEU A 220 -4.71 -11.53 28.70
CA LEU A 220 -4.92 -10.40 29.64
C LEU A 220 -5.46 -9.16 28.92
N ARG A 221 -4.88 -8.80 27.78
CA ARG A 221 -5.32 -7.67 26.96
C ARG A 221 -6.71 -7.91 26.37
N LEU A 222 -7.01 -9.15 25.99
CA LEU A 222 -8.33 -9.56 25.49
C LEU A 222 -9.41 -9.37 26.55
N ASP A 223 -9.15 -9.80 27.81
CA ASP A 223 -10.06 -9.63 28.93
C ASP A 223 -10.28 -8.14 29.25
N GLU A 224 -9.26 -7.30 29.10
CA GLU A 224 -9.36 -5.87 29.31
C GLU A 224 -10.18 -5.19 28.20
N ALA A 225 -9.93 -5.53 26.95
CA ALA A 225 -10.68 -5.03 25.80
C ALA A 225 -12.16 -5.46 25.84
N GLN A 226 -12.45 -6.69 26.27
CA GLN A 226 -13.83 -7.18 26.44
C GLN A 226 -14.57 -6.41 27.56
N ARG A 227 -13.91 -6.16 28.70
CA ARG A 227 -14.50 -5.33 29.77
C ARG A 227 -14.77 -3.91 29.31
N GLN A 228 -13.87 -3.30 28.57
CA GLN A 228 -14.05 -1.97 27.99
C GLN A 228 -15.22 -1.94 27.00
N LEU A 229 -15.35 -2.98 26.15
CA LEU A 229 -16.47 -3.11 25.22
C LEU A 229 -17.82 -3.17 25.95
N GLU A 230 -17.90 -3.94 27.02
CA GLU A 230 -19.15 -4.06 27.80
C GLU A 230 -19.52 -2.74 28.46
N GLN A 231 -18.55 -2.03 29.03
CA GLN A 231 -18.78 -0.70 29.61
C GLN A 231 -19.29 0.29 28.54
N LEU A 232 -18.70 0.32 27.36
CA LEU A 232 -19.13 1.19 26.25
C LEU A 232 -20.56 0.86 25.78
N LYS A 233 -20.96 -0.42 25.78
CA LYS A 233 -22.32 -0.84 25.44
C LYS A 233 -23.34 -0.40 26.48
N ILE A 234 -22.98 -0.41 27.76
CA ILE A 234 -23.84 0.11 28.85
C ILE A 234 -24.05 1.61 28.65
N GLU A 235 -22.99 2.38 28.44
CA GLU A 235 -23.07 3.80 28.18
C GLU A 235 -23.88 4.12 26.92
N GLN A 236 -23.75 3.30 25.86
CA GLN A 236 -24.57 3.41 24.65
C GLN A 236 -26.05 3.19 24.95
N ALA A 237 -26.39 2.18 25.79
CA ALA A 237 -27.77 1.90 26.18
C ALA A 237 -28.38 3.02 27.00
N GLU A 238 -27.60 3.67 27.87
CA GLU A 238 -28.04 4.87 28.65
C GLU A 238 -28.33 6.04 27.72
N ILE A 239 -27.51 6.27 26.69
CA ILE A 239 -27.77 7.34 25.70
C ILE A 239 -29.08 7.07 24.97
N ILE A 240 -29.32 5.82 24.52
CA ILE A 240 -30.56 5.41 23.83
C ILE A 240 -31.76 5.62 24.75
N ALA A 241 -31.66 5.26 26.02
CA ALA A 241 -32.76 5.44 26.98
C ALA A 241 -33.12 6.92 27.25
N ASN A 242 -32.15 7.82 27.09
CA ASN A 242 -32.31 9.25 27.29
C ASN A 242 -32.70 10.03 26.01
N GLN A 243 -32.92 9.33 24.90
CA GLN A 243 -33.25 9.97 23.62
C GLN A 243 -34.63 10.67 23.67
N ARG A 244 -34.64 11.90 23.20
CA ARG A 244 -35.87 12.63 22.88
C ARG A 244 -36.57 11.99 21.67
N ALA A 245 -37.88 11.75 21.79
CA ALA A 245 -38.66 11.28 20.65
C ALA A 245 -38.63 12.34 19.52
N MET A 246 -38.10 12.01 18.35
CA MET A 246 -38.17 12.86 17.16
C MET A 246 -39.61 12.95 16.64
N SER A 247 -39.99 14.14 16.16
CA SER A 247 -41.21 14.29 15.39
C SER A 247 -41.12 13.55 14.03
N GLU A 248 -42.26 13.22 13.44
CA GLU A 248 -42.30 12.55 12.13
C GLU A 248 -41.69 13.44 11.02
N GLU A 249 -41.75 14.74 11.13
CA GLU A 249 -41.13 15.69 10.22
C GLU A 249 -39.60 15.68 10.33
N GLU A 250 -39.06 15.61 11.53
CA GLU A 250 -37.60 15.48 11.78
C GLU A 250 -37.07 14.14 11.25
N LYS A 251 -37.81 13.05 11.50
CA LYS A 251 -37.45 11.73 10.94
C LYS A 251 -37.39 11.75 9.42
N TYR A 252 -38.39 12.35 8.77
CA TYR A 252 -38.43 12.45 7.31
C TYR A 252 -37.28 13.30 6.73
N LYS A 253 -36.92 14.40 7.42
CA LYS A 253 -35.75 15.20 7.04
C LYS A 253 -34.47 14.42 7.21
N ALA A 254 -34.31 13.70 8.33
CA ALA A 254 -33.13 12.88 8.59
C ALA A 254 -33.00 11.78 7.55
N GLU A 255 -34.04 11.02 7.25
CA GLU A 255 -34.00 9.96 6.23
C GLU A 255 -33.59 10.45 4.85
N LYS A 256 -33.97 11.69 4.46
CA LYS A 256 -33.60 12.25 3.16
C LYS A 256 -32.22 12.87 3.11
N LEU A 257 -31.79 13.57 4.14
CA LEU A 257 -30.57 14.38 4.11
C LEU A 257 -29.34 13.62 4.64
N LEU A 258 -29.52 12.78 5.66
CA LEU A 258 -28.41 12.05 6.28
C LEU A 258 -27.57 11.22 5.29
N PRO A 259 -28.13 10.46 4.33
CA PRO A 259 -27.32 9.70 3.41
C PRO A 259 -26.38 10.56 2.59
N SER A 260 -26.82 11.72 2.10
CA SER A 260 -25.99 12.62 1.30
C SER A 260 -24.95 13.34 2.14
N LEU A 261 -25.29 13.78 3.36
CA LEU A 261 -24.35 14.41 4.28
C LEU A 261 -23.26 13.45 4.75
N ARG A 262 -23.63 12.21 5.04
CA ARG A 262 -22.67 11.16 5.40
C ARG A 262 -21.72 10.86 4.26
N GLU A 263 -22.22 10.82 3.03
CA GLU A 263 -21.38 10.61 1.84
C GLU A 263 -20.41 11.78 1.63
N GLU A 264 -20.90 13.02 1.77
CA GLU A 264 -20.06 14.21 1.67
C GLU A 264 -19.02 14.25 2.82
N PHE A 265 -19.39 13.91 4.04
CA PHE A 265 -18.48 13.80 5.18
C PHE A 265 -17.38 12.75 4.92
N ARG A 266 -17.76 11.59 4.38
CA ARG A 266 -16.82 10.53 3.98
C ARG A 266 -15.83 11.04 2.94
N LYS A 267 -16.31 11.76 1.92
CA LYS A 267 -15.47 12.34 0.87
C LYS A 267 -14.49 13.37 1.44
N VAL A 268 -14.96 14.27 2.28
CA VAL A 268 -14.11 15.30 2.93
C VAL A 268 -13.06 14.64 3.84
N LYS A 269 -13.43 13.61 4.62
CA LYS A 269 -12.48 12.82 5.42
C LYS A 269 -11.41 12.17 4.54
N SER A 270 -11.81 11.58 3.41
CA SER A 270 -10.90 11.00 2.44
C SER A 270 -9.99 12.05 1.79
N ASP A 271 -10.51 13.24 1.46
CA ASP A 271 -9.70 14.34 0.93
C ASP A 271 -8.64 14.82 1.91
N ILE A 272 -8.96 14.84 3.21
CA ILE A 272 -7.97 15.15 4.27
C ILE A 272 -6.90 14.07 4.35
N ASN A 273 -7.28 12.79 4.33
CA ASN A 273 -6.33 11.68 4.40
C ASN A 273 -5.38 11.65 3.19
N PHE A 274 -5.88 12.01 2.01
CA PHE A 274 -5.11 11.98 0.78
C PHE A 274 -4.61 13.37 0.31
N ILE A 275 -4.50 14.34 1.23
CA ILE A 275 -4.06 15.70 0.92
C ILE A 275 -2.64 15.76 0.29
N ASN A 276 -1.85 14.71 0.49
CA ASN A 276 -0.48 14.58 -0.04
C ASN A 276 -0.44 14.03 -1.47
N TYR A 277 -1.57 13.56 -2.00
CA TYR A 277 -1.64 12.90 -3.31
C TYR A 277 -2.43 13.74 -4.30
N ASP A 278 -1.96 13.77 -5.53
CA ASP A 278 -2.76 14.26 -6.64
C ASP A 278 -3.82 13.22 -6.97
N ILE A 279 -5.07 13.66 -7.19
CA ILE A 279 -6.19 12.79 -7.54
C ILE A 279 -6.53 13.03 -9.01
N VAL A 280 -6.64 11.95 -9.78
CA VAL A 280 -7.01 11.98 -11.19
C VAL A 280 -8.15 11.02 -11.46
N GLU A 281 -8.98 11.33 -12.47
CA GLU A 281 -10.03 10.44 -12.95
C GLU A 281 -9.54 9.66 -14.17
N PHE A 282 -9.77 8.34 -14.17
CA PHE A 282 -9.45 7.48 -15.30
C PHE A 282 -10.28 6.20 -15.27
N GLY A 283 -10.96 5.88 -16.39
CA GLY A 283 -11.91 4.77 -16.45
C GLY A 283 -13.18 5.03 -15.64
N SER A 284 -14.09 4.07 -15.63
CA SER A 284 -15.36 4.14 -14.91
C SER A 284 -15.79 2.77 -14.39
N TYR A 285 -16.40 2.73 -13.21
CA TYR A 285 -16.89 1.50 -12.60
C TYR A 285 -18.18 1.73 -11.84
N ILE A 286 -18.95 0.68 -11.58
CA ILE A 286 -20.13 0.77 -10.71
C ILE A 286 -19.64 1.07 -9.30
N GLN A 287 -20.13 2.14 -8.68
CA GLN A 287 -19.73 2.54 -7.33
C GLN A 287 -20.92 2.64 -6.37
N LYS A 288 -22.13 2.85 -6.89
CA LYS A 288 -23.36 2.91 -6.10
C LYS A 288 -23.99 1.54 -5.90
N ALA A 289 -24.50 1.28 -4.71
CA ALA A 289 -25.31 0.10 -4.43
C ALA A 289 -26.59 0.12 -5.25
N ASN A 290 -27.04 -1.06 -5.69
CA ASN A 290 -28.27 -1.24 -6.48
C ASN A 290 -28.30 -0.40 -7.78
N SER A 291 -27.14 -0.08 -8.34
CA SER A 291 -27.00 0.65 -9.60
C SER A 291 -26.30 -0.21 -10.65
N THR A 292 -26.57 0.07 -11.91
CA THR A 292 -25.82 -0.44 -13.06
C THR A 292 -25.02 0.68 -13.75
N GLU A 293 -25.19 1.92 -13.29
CA GLU A 293 -24.48 3.07 -13.82
C GLU A 293 -23.04 3.10 -13.34
N LYS A 294 -22.13 3.35 -14.27
CA LYS A 294 -20.70 3.52 -13.95
C LYS A 294 -20.42 5.00 -13.68
N GLU A 295 -19.58 5.22 -12.67
CA GLU A 295 -19.06 6.54 -12.32
C GLU A 295 -17.54 6.59 -12.56
N PRO A 296 -16.96 7.77 -12.84
CA PRO A 296 -15.52 7.90 -12.99
C PRO A 296 -14.77 7.32 -11.78
N ILE A 297 -13.69 6.60 -12.04
CA ILE A 297 -12.84 6.09 -10.97
C ILE A 297 -11.84 7.17 -10.59
N GLU A 298 -11.84 7.58 -9.33
CA GLU A 298 -10.83 8.45 -8.74
C GLU A 298 -9.57 7.63 -8.36
N TRP A 299 -8.40 8.12 -8.75
CA TRP A 299 -7.11 7.49 -8.50
C TRP A 299 -6.17 8.43 -7.78
N LEU A 300 -5.39 7.90 -6.84
CA LEU A 300 -4.27 8.58 -6.23
C LEU A 300 -3.03 8.37 -7.11
N VAL A 301 -2.32 9.43 -7.43
CA VAL A 301 -1.02 9.36 -8.11
C VAL A 301 0.04 9.00 -7.08
N LEU A 302 0.58 7.80 -7.16
CA LEU A 302 1.61 7.29 -6.23
C LEU A 302 3.03 7.62 -6.69
N ASP A 303 3.25 7.56 -8.01
CA ASP A 303 4.58 7.76 -8.61
C ASP A 303 4.46 8.28 -10.04
N GLU A 304 5.50 8.95 -10.52
CA GLU A 304 5.60 9.43 -11.89
C GLU A 304 6.97 9.10 -12.47
N MET A 305 6.99 8.50 -13.66
CA MET A 305 8.19 8.13 -14.37
C MET A 305 8.09 8.49 -15.85
N GLY A 306 8.75 9.57 -16.25
CA GLY A 306 8.67 10.13 -17.60
C GLY A 306 7.25 10.57 -17.95
N ASP A 307 6.64 9.94 -18.96
CA ASP A 307 5.26 10.15 -19.39
C ASP A 307 4.26 9.18 -18.74
N LYS A 308 4.65 8.49 -17.67
CA LYS A 308 3.81 7.49 -17.00
C LYS A 308 3.53 7.88 -15.56
N LYS A 309 2.33 7.54 -15.09
CA LYS A 309 1.90 7.69 -13.72
C LYS A 309 1.48 6.33 -13.14
N LEU A 310 1.95 6.04 -11.93
CA LEU A 310 1.42 4.94 -11.13
C LEU A 310 0.19 5.44 -10.39
N LEU A 311 -0.92 4.81 -10.63
CA LEU A 311 -2.21 5.13 -10.04
C LEU A 311 -2.66 3.97 -9.16
N ILE A 312 -3.25 4.28 -7.99
CA ILE A 312 -4.03 3.32 -7.20
C ILE A 312 -5.43 3.88 -6.98
N SER A 313 -6.45 3.03 -7.03
CA SER A 313 -7.81 3.51 -6.80
C SER A 313 -7.96 4.15 -5.42
N ARG A 314 -8.68 5.26 -5.35
CA ARG A 314 -8.94 5.98 -4.11
C ARG A 314 -9.74 5.13 -3.12
N TYR A 315 -10.69 4.35 -3.64
CA TYR A 315 -11.59 3.47 -2.89
C TYR A 315 -11.39 2.01 -3.27
N CYS A 316 -11.78 1.09 -2.39
CA CYS A 316 -12.01 -0.29 -2.80
C CYS A 316 -13.25 -0.32 -3.70
N LEU A 317 -13.08 -0.75 -4.94
CA LEU A 317 -14.09 -0.66 -6.01
C LEU A 317 -15.01 -1.88 -6.02
N ASP A 318 -14.53 -3.02 -5.58
CA ASP A 318 -15.22 -4.30 -5.59
C ASP A 318 -14.77 -5.17 -4.41
N CYS A 319 -15.21 -6.42 -4.36
CA CYS A 319 -14.87 -7.36 -3.32
C CYS A 319 -14.69 -8.76 -3.91
N HIS A 320 -13.54 -9.37 -3.70
CA HIS A 320 -13.23 -10.72 -4.16
C HIS A 320 -12.32 -11.49 -3.21
N GLN A 321 -12.50 -12.81 -3.18
CA GLN A 321 -11.50 -13.71 -2.61
C GLN A 321 -10.21 -13.62 -3.43
N PHE A 322 -9.06 -13.71 -2.78
CA PHE A 322 -7.78 -13.78 -3.49
C PHE A 322 -7.70 -15.02 -4.38
N ASN A 323 -8.22 -16.14 -3.87
CA ASN A 323 -8.40 -17.38 -4.60
C ASN A 323 -9.57 -18.20 -4.02
N PRO A 324 -10.53 -18.66 -4.82
CA PRO A 324 -11.67 -19.44 -4.33
C PRO A 324 -11.33 -20.89 -3.95
N LYS A 325 -10.10 -21.35 -4.22
CA LYS A 325 -9.66 -22.72 -3.93
C LYS A 325 -8.69 -22.76 -2.75
N HIS A 326 -8.84 -23.72 -1.87
CA HIS A 326 -7.94 -23.96 -0.74
C HIS A 326 -6.65 -24.68 -1.19
N THR A 327 -5.85 -24.01 -2.02
CA THR A 327 -4.60 -24.53 -2.58
C THR A 327 -3.46 -23.59 -2.25
N GLU A 328 -2.23 -24.03 -2.42
CA GLU A 328 -1.07 -23.13 -2.48
C GLU A 328 -1.24 -22.14 -3.62
N ILE A 329 -0.91 -20.88 -3.36
CA ILE A 329 -1.18 -19.79 -4.27
C ILE A 329 -0.06 -18.75 -4.23
N THR A 330 0.21 -18.15 -5.38
CA THR A 330 1.04 -16.97 -5.56
C THR A 330 0.24 -15.93 -6.33
N TRP A 331 0.75 -14.70 -6.43
CA TRP A 331 0.15 -13.70 -7.31
C TRP A 331 -0.03 -14.24 -8.74
N GLU A 332 1.01 -14.87 -9.28
CA GLU A 332 1.00 -15.45 -10.63
C GLU A 332 -0.21 -16.37 -10.89
N THR A 333 -0.56 -17.20 -9.91
CA THR A 333 -1.58 -18.27 -10.06
C THR A 333 -2.95 -17.88 -9.51
N SER A 334 -3.10 -16.69 -8.89
CA SER A 334 -4.33 -16.26 -8.24
C SER A 334 -5.47 -15.99 -9.22
N GLU A 335 -6.68 -16.36 -8.82
CA GLU A 335 -7.88 -16.08 -9.61
C GLU A 335 -8.21 -14.58 -9.61
N VAL A 336 -7.90 -13.84 -8.54
CA VAL A 336 -8.11 -12.38 -8.49
C VAL A 336 -7.23 -11.66 -9.52
N ARG A 337 -5.98 -12.09 -9.75
CA ARG A 337 -5.13 -11.53 -10.80
C ARG A 337 -5.74 -11.73 -12.19
N LYS A 338 -6.26 -12.92 -12.48
CA LYS A 338 -6.95 -13.20 -13.76
C LYS A 338 -8.18 -12.33 -13.90
N TRP A 339 -9.00 -12.27 -12.85
CA TRP A 339 -10.19 -11.42 -12.82
C TRP A 339 -9.85 -9.94 -13.09
N LEU A 340 -8.79 -9.41 -12.48
CA LEU A 340 -8.34 -8.03 -12.71
C LEU A 340 -7.97 -7.76 -14.16
N ASN A 341 -7.25 -8.70 -14.82
CA ASN A 341 -6.70 -8.51 -16.15
C ASN A 341 -7.63 -9.02 -17.29
N GLU A 342 -8.69 -9.78 -16.97
CA GLU A 342 -9.64 -10.29 -17.95
C GLU A 342 -11.02 -9.68 -17.81
N ILE A 343 -11.53 -9.47 -16.58
CA ILE A 343 -12.90 -9.02 -16.33
C ILE A 343 -12.93 -7.56 -15.91
N PHE A 344 -12.21 -7.20 -14.86
CA PHE A 344 -12.20 -5.83 -14.34
C PHE A 344 -11.72 -4.83 -15.40
N ILE A 345 -10.61 -5.11 -16.08
CA ILE A 345 -10.05 -4.22 -17.11
C ILE A 345 -11.05 -3.91 -18.23
N ASN A 346 -11.83 -4.91 -18.67
CA ASN A 346 -12.82 -4.74 -19.72
C ASN A 346 -14.09 -4.05 -19.22
N ASN A 347 -14.37 -4.15 -17.93
CA ASN A 347 -15.50 -3.47 -17.33
C ASN A 347 -15.18 -2.02 -16.94
N ALA A 348 -13.94 -1.75 -16.52
CA ALA A 348 -13.56 -0.45 -16.00
C ALA A 348 -13.05 0.53 -17.07
N PHE A 349 -12.55 0.03 -18.19
CA PHE A 349 -11.86 0.87 -19.18
C PHE A 349 -12.34 0.61 -20.59
N THR A 350 -12.51 1.68 -21.34
CA THR A 350 -12.74 1.64 -22.79
C THR A 350 -11.51 1.10 -23.53
N ALA A 351 -11.67 0.67 -24.78
CA ALA A 351 -10.55 0.19 -25.60
C ALA A 351 -9.44 1.26 -25.78
N GLU A 352 -9.80 2.53 -25.83
CA GLU A 352 -8.82 3.63 -25.92
C GLU A 352 -8.06 3.84 -24.61
N GLU A 353 -8.75 3.77 -23.48
CA GLU A 353 -8.14 3.85 -22.15
C GLU A 353 -7.20 2.66 -21.90
N GLN A 354 -7.60 1.45 -22.31
CA GLN A 354 -6.76 0.25 -22.18
C GLN A 354 -5.44 0.33 -22.96
N LYS A 355 -5.37 1.09 -24.06
CA LYS A 355 -4.12 1.36 -24.80
C LYS A 355 -3.14 2.21 -24.00
N ARG A 356 -3.65 3.06 -23.11
CA ARG A 356 -2.86 3.90 -22.23
C ARG A 356 -2.37 3.18 -20.98
N ILE A 357 -3.01 2.06 -20.61
CA ILE A 357 -2.58 1.23 -19.48
C ILE A 357 -1.35 0.41 -19.91
N CYS A 358 -0.24 0.61 -19.21
CA CYS A 358 1.02 -0.04 -19.51
C CYS A 358 1.03 -1.50 -19.05
N GLU A 359 1.54 -2.39 -19.89
CA GLU A 359 1.99 -3.69 -19.43
C GLU A 359 3.19 -3.50 -18.50
N THR A 360 3.06 -3.99 -17.28
CA THR A 360 4.01 -3.77 -16.19
C THR A 360 4.61 -5.11 -15.77
N LYS A 361 5.94 -5.21 -15.87
CA LYS A 361 6.65 -6.36 -15.28
C LYS A 361 6.68 -6.19 -13.78
N LEU A 362 6.08 -7.14 -13.06
CA LEU A 362 5.97 -7.15 -11.61
C LEU A 362 6.84 -8.25 -11.04
N HIS A 363 7.68 -7.88 -10.10
CA HIS A 363 8.35 -8.80 -9.20
C HIS A 363 7.58 -8.85 -7.89
N THR A 364 7.24 -10.05 -7.43
CA THR A 364 6.64 -10.26 -6.11
C THR A 364 7.71 -10.88 -5.21
N PRO A 365 8.35 -10.07 -4.33
CA PRO A 365 9.38 -10.57 -3.43
C PRO A 365 8.79 -11.55 -2.43
N LYS A 366 9.66 -12.35 -1.82
CA LYS A 366 9.26 -13.19 -0.69
C LYS A 366 8.78 -12.31 0.46
N ASN A 367 7.90 -12.84 1.27
CA ASN A 367 7.55 -12.24 2.55
C ASN A 367 8.72 -12.46 3.52
N GLU A 368 9.43 -11.40 3.87
CA GLU A 368 10.65 -11.50 4.68
C GLU A 368 10.37 -11.95 6.11
N GLU A 369 9.21 -11.60 6.68
CA GLU A 369 8.83 -11.97 8.04
C GLU A 369 8.58 -13.48 8.18
N TYR A 370 7.94 -14.09 7.16
CA TYR A 370 7.55 -15.50 7.18
C TYR A 370 8.35 -16.37 6.20
N ASN A 371 9.28 -15.78 5.45
CA ASN A 371 10.09 -16.46 4.43
C ASN A 371 9.26 -17.18 3.35
N THR A 372 8.03 -16.73 3.11
CA THR A 372 7.12 -17.30 2.09
C THR A 372 7.46 -16.73 0.72
N GLN A 373 7.70 -17.60 -0.26
CA GLN A 373 8.10 -17.22 -1.62
C GLN A 373 6.94 -16.55 -2.39
N GLY A 374 7.24 -15.46 -3.12
CA GLY A 374 6.27 -14.68 -3.89
C GLY A 374 5.82 -15.30 -5.22
N GLY A 375 6.52 -16.30 -5.71
CA GLY A 375 6.28 -16.90 -7.04
C GLY A 375 7.13 -16.27 -8.14
N ASN A 376 6.74 -16.50 -9.39
CA ASN A 376 7.43 -15.96 -10.54
C ASN A 376 7.02 -14.51 -10.84
N ASP A 377 7.86 -13.80 -11.58
CA ASP A 377 7.52 -12.49 -12.14
C ASP A 377 6.30 -12.60 -13.07
N THR A 378 5.46 -11.59 -13.07
CA THR A 378 4.30 -11.50 -13.98
C THR A 378 4.38 -10.25 -14.84
N VAL A 379 3.57 -10.22 -15.90
CA VAL A 379 3.31 -9.02 -16.69
C VAL A 379 1.82 -8.75 -16.63
N ASP A 380 1.45 -7.63 -16.03
CA ASP A 380 0.05 -7.28 -15.77
C ASP A 380 -0.23 -5.83 -16.14
N LYS A 381 -1.46 -5.55 -16.55
CA LYS A 381 -1.98 -4.18 -16.75
C LYS A 381 -2.59 -3.64 -15.47
N VAL A 382 -3.34 -4.49 -14.75
CA VAL A 382 -3.97 -4.15 -13.47
C VAL A 382 -3.44 -5.09 -12.40
N PHE A 383 -3.01 -4.53 -11.27
CA PHE A 383 -2.35 -5.30 -10.22
C PHE A 383 -2.64 -4.74 -8.82
N PHE A 384 -2.28 -5.49 -7.80
CA PHE A 384 -2.21 -5.01 -6.42
C PHE A 384 -0.78 -4.58 -6.08
N LEU A 385 -0.63 -3.66 -5.14
CA LEU A 385 0.67 -3.34 -4.58
C LEU A 385 1.24 -4.54 -3.81
N SER A 386 2.58 -4.64 -3.74
CA SER A 386 3.26 -5.53 -2.80
C SER A 386 3.29 -4.92 -1.39
N LEU A 387 3.74 -5.72 -0.40
CA LEU A 387 4.01 -5.24 0.96
C LEU A 387 4.93 -4.02 0.95
N ASP A 388 6.06 -4.13 0.25
CA ASP A 388 7.07 -3.06 0.18
C ASP A 388 6.53 -1.81 -0.51
N GLU A 389 5.77 -1.98 -1.59
CA GLU A 389 5.15 -0.87 -2.32
C GLU A 389 4.09 -0.18 -1.46
N ALA A 390 3.26 -0.93 -0.74
CA ALA A 390 2.27 -0.35 0.16
C ALA A 390 2.91 0.45 1.30
N GLN A 391 4.07 0.02 1.81
CA GLN A 391 4.83 0.76 2.81
C GLN A 391 5.57 1.96 2.22
N ARG A 392 6.12 1.81 1.01
CA ARG A 392 6.90 2.83 0.32
C ARG A 392 6.06 4.02 -0.16
N TYR A 393 4.89 3.74 -0.74
CA TYR A 393 4.05 4.78 -1.34
C TYR A 393 3.13 5.48 -0.35
N PHE A 394 2.86 4.90 0.80
CA PHE A 394 2.04 5.49 1.86
C PHE A 394 2.86 5.68 3.13
N TYR A 395 3.04 6.92 3.55
CA TYR A 395 3.91 7.25 4.68
C TYR A 395 3.33 6.86 6.05
N VAL A 396 2.00 6.90 6.18
CA VAL A 396 1.29 6.62 7.44
C VAL A 396 0.12 5.68 7.23
N ASN A 397 -0.30 5.01 8.31
CA ASN A 397 -1.41 4.06 8.26
C ASN A 397 -2.70 4.68 7.72
N ASN A 398 -3.06 5.91 8.12
CA ASN A 398 -4.27 6.58 7.67
C ASN A 398 -4.34 6.76 6.15
N GLU A 399 -3.21 6.92 5.47
CA GLU A 399 -3.14 7.00 4.01
C GLU A 399 -3.33 5.63 3.34
N ARG A 400 -3.00 4.54 4.04
CA ARG A 400 -3.27 3.17 3.56
C ARG A 400 -4.69 2.71 3.84
N ALA A 401 -5.33 3.23 4.91
CA ALA A 401 -6.72 2.92 5.19
C ALA A 401 -7.60 3.31 3.99
N CYS A 402 -8.45 2.39 3.55
CA CYS A 402 -9.22 2.55 2.33
C CYS A 402 -10.71 2.32 2.58
N ASP A 403 -11.54 3.29 2.25
CA ASP A 403 -12.99 3.14 2.26
C ASP A 403 -13.45 2.31 1.07
N SER A 404 -14.51 1.52 1.25
CA SER A 404 -15.16 0.81 0.15
C SER A 404 -16.29 1.63 -0.45
N THR A 405 -16.46 1.52 -1.78
CA THR A 405 -17.65 2.05 -2.45
C THR A 405 -18.92 1.35 -1.91
N PRO A 406 -20.10 1.99 -1.99
CA PRO A 406 -21.35 1.31 -1.69
C PRO A 406 -21.57 0.02 -2.47
N TYR A 407 -21.11 -0.04 -3.73
CA TYR A 407 -21.15 -1.25 -4.54
C TYR A 407 -20.24 -2.35 -3.95
N ALA A 408 -18.97 -2.07 -3.62
CA ALA A 408 -18.09 -3.05 -3.02
C ALA A 408 -18.65 -3.63 -1.71
N LYS A 409 -19.32 -2.79 -0.90
CA LYS A 409 -20.04 -3.24 0.30
C LYS A 409 -21.17 -4.21 -0.03
N GLN A 410 -21.93 -3.91 -1.07
CA GLN A 410 -23.01 -4.79 -1.56
C GLN A 410 -22.46 -6.13 -2.08
N GLN A 411 -21.25 -6.15 -2.66
CA GLN A 411 -20.56 -7.37 -3.10
C GLN A 411 -20.00 -8.19 -1.93
N GLY A 412 -20.06 -7.69 -0.71
CA GLY A 412 -19.65 -8.41 0.50
C GLY A 412 -18.35 -7.94 1.12
N ALA A 413 -17.78 -6.80 0.70
CA ALA A 413 -16.61 -6.25 1.35
C ALA A 413 -16.89 -6.03 2.83
N TYR A 414 -16.07 -6.62 3.69
CA TYR A 414 -16.14 -6.33 5.12
C TYR A 414 -15.73 -4.89 5.37
N VAL A 415 -16.65 -4.11 5.90
CA VAL A 415 -16.47 -2.70 6.16
C VAL A 415 -16.68 -2.41 7.64
N TYR A 416 -15.72 -1.70 8.22
CA TYR A 416 -15.80 -1.27 9.58
C TYR A 416 -15.38 0.21 9.68
N ALA A 417 -16.24 1.05 10.26
CA ALA A 417 -16.05 2.51 10.33
C ALA A 417 -15.73 3.17 8.95
N GLY A 418 -16.29 2.62 7.86
CA GLY A 418 -16.07 3.08 6.49
C GLY A 418 -14.91 2.41 5.77
N ALA A 419 -13.89 1.93 6.48
CA ALA A 419 -12.72 1.29 5.89
C ALA A 419 -12.88 -0.21 5.70
N SER A 420 -12.22 -0.74 4.69
CA SER A 420 -12.16 -2.18 4.37
C SER A 420 -10.74 -2.70 4.45
N TRP A 421 -10.63 -3.99 4.68
CA TRP A 421 -9.42 -4.72 4.37
C TRP A 421 -9.25 -4.75 2.86
N TRP A 422 -8.01 -4.75 2.36
CA TRP A 422 -7.76 -4.88 0.93
C TRP A 422 -6.49 -5.69 0.67
N TRP A 423 -6.53 -6.49 -0.40
CA TRP A 423 -5.47 -7.41 -0.76
C TRP A 423 -4.20 -6.72 -1.25
N LEU A 424 -3.07 -7.28 -0.88
CA LEU A 424 -1.77 -7.06 -1.51
C LEU A 424 -1.40 -8.28 -2.37
N ARG A 425 -0.50 -8.10 -3.35
CA ARG A 425 -0.05 -9.23 -4.18
C ARG A 425 1.00 -10.12 -3.49
N SER A 426 1.59 -9.68 -2.38
CA SER A 426 2.59 -10.42 -1.62
C SER A 426 1.98 -11.64 -0.92
N PRO A 427 2.73 -12.75 -0.78
CA PRO A 427 2.27 -13.88 0.01
C PRO A 427 2.16 -13.51 1.49
N GLY A 428 1.26 -14.17 2.21
CA GLY A 428 1.14 -14.08 3.65
C GLY A 428 2.12 -15.00 4.39
N ALA A 429 1.74 -15.45 5.59
CA ALA A 429 2.57 -16.30 6.45
C ALA A 429 2.91 -17.65 5.81
N ASN A 430 2.08 -18.15 4.94
CA ASN A 430 2.34 -19.34 4.15
C ASN A 430 1.67 -19.23 2.78
N LYS A 431 1.88 -20.22 1.91
CA LYS A 431 1.39 -20.21 0.53
C LYS A 431 -0.15 -20.27 0.37
N LYS A 432 -0.91 -20.38 1.43
CA LYS A 432 -2.39 -20.33 1.39
C LYS A 432 -2.92 -18.96 1.79
N PHE A 433 -2.03 -18.05 2.23
CA PHE A 433 -2.34 -16.71 2.70
C PHE A 433 -1.83 -15.68 1.70
N ALA A 434 -2.58 -14.62 1.51
CA ALA A 434 -2.14 -13.40 0.84
C ALA A 434 -2.05 -12.27 1.86
N ALA A 435 -1.01 -11.47 1.78
CA ALA A 435 -0.86 -10.29 2.61
C ALA A 435 -1.96 -9.28 2.30
N ASP A 436 -2.30 -8.46 3.26
CA ASP A 436 -3.36 -7.46 3.15
C ASP A 436 -3.02 -6.17 3.91
N VAL A 437 -3.90 -5.20 3.76
CA VAL A 437 -3.91 -3.98 4.57
C VAL A 437 -5.17 -3.98 5.41
N HIS A 438 -4.98 -3.84 6.70
CA HIS A 438 -6.05 -3.77 7.70
C HIS A 438 -6.88 -2.49 7.56
N ILE A 439 -8.10 -2.48 8.08
CA ILE A 439 -8.98 -1.29 8.12
C ILE A 439 -8.34 -0.07 8.77
N SER A 440 -7.40 -0.25 9.70
CA SER A 440 -6.61 0.85 10.28
C SER A 440 -5.50 1.37 9.37
N GLY A 441 -5.30 0.75 8.18
CA GLY A 441 -4.19 1.02 7.29
C GLY A 441 -2.87 0.36 7.68
N ALA A 442 -2.84 -0.43 8.75
CA ALA A 442 -1.67 -1.24 9.08
C ALA A 442 -1.48 -2.31 8.00
N VAL A 443 -0.25 -2.46 7.53
CA VAL A 443 0.12 -3.55 6.63
C VAL A 443 0.20 -4.84 7.44
N PHE A 444 -0.41 -5.91 6.94
CA PHE A 444 -0.52 -7.19 7.64
C PHE A 444 0.24 -8.28 6.86
N PRO A 445 1.54 -8.48 7.16
CA PRO A 445 2.37 -9.46 6.47
C PRO A 445 1.91 -10.90 6.69
N LEU A 446 1.27 -11.19 7.84
CA LEU A 446 0.63 -12.48 8.11
C LEU A 446 -0.40 -12.80 7.01
N GLY A 447 -1.20 -11.81 6.66
CA GLY A 447 -2.26 -11.93 5.67
C GLY A 447 -3.44 -12.77 6.15
N ASP A 448 -4.39 -12.97 5.25
CA ASP A 448 -5.57 -13.80 5.46
C ASP A 448 -5.64 -14.96 4.46
N PHE A 449 -6.42 -15.99 4.80
CA PHE A 449 -6.72 -17.09 3.88
C PHE A 449 -7.39 -16.55 2.63
N GLY A 450 -6.81 -16.85 1.47
CA GLY A 450 -7.36 -16.38 0.19
C GLY A 450 -8.81 -16.78 -0.08
N ILE A 451 -9.29 -17.86 0.54
CA ILE A 451 -10.65 -18.40 0.34
C ILE A 451 -11.68 -17.94 1.36
N SER A 452 -11.25 -17.49 2.56
CA SER A 452 -12.17 -17.35 3.71
C SER A 452 -12.71 -15.93 3.85
N PHE A 453 -12.02 -14.93 3.28
CA PHE A 453 -12.35 -13.54 3.50
C PHE A 453 -12.56 -12.80 2.19
N LEU A 454 -13.60 -11.97 2.19
CA LEU A 454 -13.90 -11.07 1.09
C LEU A 454 -13.28 -9.71 1.42
N HIS A 455 -12.11 -9.45 0.83
CA HIS A 455 -11.42 -8.17 0.96
C HIS A 455 -11.74 -7.25 -0.19
N GLY A 456 -11.66 -5.96 0.07
CA GLY A 456 -11.83 -4.94 -0.94
C GLY A 456 -10.78 -5.04 -2.04
N ILE A 457 -11.19 -4.77 -3.25
CA ILE A 457 -10.34 -4.68 -4.43
C ILE A 457 -9.89 -3.23 -4.61
N ARG A 458 -8.61 -3.00 -4.39
CA ARG A 458 -7.95 -1.69 -4.57
C ARG A 458 -6.89 -1.82 -5.66
N PRO A 459 -7.27 -1.72 -6.95
CA PRO A 459 -6.37 -1.93 -8.07
C PRO A 459 -5.36 -0.79 -8.23
N ALA A 460 -4.19 -1.14 -8.77
CA ALA A 460 -3.17 -0.20 -9.24
C ALA A 460 -2.89 -0.42 -10.73
N ILE A 461 -2.51 0.65 -11.43
CA ILE A 461 -2.19 0.65 -12.86
C ILE A 461 -1.07 1.66 -13.15
N TRP A 462 -0.24 1.39 -14.14
CA TRP A 462 0.60 2.39 -14.78
C TRP A 462 -0.09 2.91 -16.04
N VAL A 463 -0.23 4.22 -16.17
CA VAL A 463 -0.85 4.84 -17.36
C VAL A 463 0.08 5.84 -18.01
N THR A 464 0.01 5.96 -19.34
CA THR A 464 0.67 7.05 -20.09
C THR A 464 -0.17 8.32 -19.99
N THR A 465 0.51 9.47 -19.87
CA THR A 465 -0.16 10.79 -19.79
C THR A 465 -0.57 11.35 -21.16
N LYS A 466 -0.17 10.67 -22.25
CA LYS A 466 -0.48 11.05 -23.64
C LYS A 466 -1.30 9.97 -24.32
#